data_5b755b35f477510ddd181660bf2577c3
#
_entry.id   5b755b35f477510ddd181660bf2577c3
#
_cell.length_a   1.000
_cell.length_b   1.000
_cell.length_c   1.000
_cell.angle_alpha   90.00
_cell.angle_beta   90.00
_cell.angle_gamma   90.00
#
_symmetry.space_group_name_H-M   'P 1'
#
loop_
_entity.id
_entity.type
_entity.pdbx_description
1 polymer ?
#
loop_
_entity_poly.entity_id
_entity_poly.type
_entity_poly.pdbx_seq_one_letter_code
_entity_poly.pdbx_strand_id
1 'polypeptide(L)'
;IILLILMLLTSFSEVLSIGAVLPFLGVLTAPERIFQMPVAQSVIQALKLTEPTQLLLPITVVFVVAVLIAGAMRLLLLWGSARFSLGVGADLSISVYRRTLYQSYAKHCVRNSSEIINGITGKIGGAITSISFITTIVSSGIMMIAILIALLTVDPVTALIAFGSFGLI
;
A
#
# COMPACT_ATOMS: atom_id res chain seq x y z
N ILE A 1 -4.71 7.56 12.54
CA ILE A 1 -5.28 6.24 12.80
C ILE A 1 -5.89 5.67 11.52
N ILE A 2 -6.82 6.35 10.86
CA ILE A 2 -7.48 5.87 9.62
C ILE A 2 -6.46 5.51 8.55
N LEU A 3 -5.45 6.33 8.34
CA LEU A 3 -4.41 6.10 7.34
C LEU A 3 -3.56 4.86 7.66
N LEU A 4 -3.24 4.60 8.94
CA LEU A 4 -2.54 3.39 9.36
C LEU A 4 -3.38 2.13 9.12
N ILE A 5 -4.68 2.19 9.42
CA ILE A 5 -5.60 1.08 9.14
C ILE A 5 -5.63 0.79 7.64
N LEU A 6 -5.70 1.84 6.83
CA LEU A 6 -5.70 1.70 5.37
C LEU A 6 -4.38 1.10 4.85
N MET A 7 -3.22 1.49 5.41
CA MET A 7 -1.93 0.88 5.10
C MET A 7 -1.90 -0.62 5.41
N LEU A 8 -2.40 -1.01 6.59
CA LEU A 8 -2.47 -2.42 7.00
C LEU A 8 -3.40 -3.24 6.08
N LEU A 9 -4.58 -2.70 5.78
CA LEU A 9 -5.54 -3.35 4.88
C LEU A 9 -4.98 -3.51 3.46
N THR A 10 -4.30 -2.49 2.95
CA THR A 10 -3.66 -2.55 1.63
C THR A 10 -2.57 -3.60 1.61
N SER A 11 -1.68 -3.62 2.62
CA SER A 11 -0.61 -4.63 2.71
C SER A 11 -1.17 -6.04 2.81
N PHE A 12 -2.24 -6.24 3.58
CA PHE A 12 -2.92 -7.52 3.66
C PHE A 12 -3.53 -7.96 2.33
N SER A 13 -4.21 -7.05 1.63
CA SER A 13 -4.80 -7.33 0.30
C SER A 13 -3.73 -7.65 -0.75
N GLU A 14 -2.58 -6.97 -0.71
CA GLU A 14 -1.46 -7.25 -1.60
C GLU A 14 -0.84 -8.64 -1.33
N VAL A 15 -0.61 -8.99 -0.06
CA VAL A 15 -0.12 -10.32 0.32
C VAL A 15 -1.10 -11.40 -0.13
N LEU A 16 -2.40 -11.20 0.06
CA LEU A 16 -3.44 -12.14 -0.36
C LEU A 16 -3.44 -12.30 -1.90
N SER A 17 -3.31 -11.20 -2.63
CA SER A 17 -3.24 -11.22 -4.10
C SER A 17 -2.01 -11.97 -4.60
N ILE A 18 -0.83 -11.75 -4.01
CA ILE A 18 0.39 -12.49 -4.33
C ILE A 18 0.23 -13.97 -3.98
N GLY A 19 -0.34 -14.28 -2.81
CA GLY A 19 -0.61 -15.66 -2.40
C GLY A 19 -1.56 -16.41 -3.32
N ALA A 20 -2.52 -15.71 -3.93
CA ALA A 20 -3.47 -16.28 -4.89
C ALA A 20 -2.81 -16.70 -6.22
N VAL A 21 -1.60 -16.22 -6.52
CA VAL A 21 -0.84 -16.64 -7.71
C VAL A 21 -0.49 -18.12 -7.64
N LEU A 22 -0.11 -18.65 -6.46
CA LEU A 22 0.30 -20.04 -6.30
C LEU A 22 -0.80 -21.04 -6.69
N PRO A 23 -2.02 -20.97 -6.11
CA PRO A 23 -3.10 -21.86 -6.52
C PRO A 23 -3.54 -21.65 -7.97
N PHE A 24 -3.49 -20.40 -8.48
CA PHE A 24 -3.79 -20.11 -9.87
C PHE A 24 -2.82 -20.80 -10.84
N LEU A 25 -1.49 -20.66 -10.62
CA LEU A 25 -0.49 -21.36 -11.41
C LEU A 25 -0.57 -22.88 -11.24
N GLY A 26 -0.87 -23.36 -10.03
CA GLY A 26 -1.06 -24.79 -9.77
C GLY A 26 -2.17 -25.40 -10.61
N VAL A 27 -3.29 -24.71 -10.76
CA VAL A 27 -4.41 -25.19 -11.61
C VAL A 27 -4.07 -25.11 -13.09
N LEU A 28 -3.29 -24.10 -13.51
CA LEU A 28 -2.84 -23.99 -14.90
C LEU A 28 -1.87 -25.11 -15.31
N THR A 29 -0.98 -25.51 -14.40
CA THR A 29 0.10 -26.47 -14.70
C THR A 29 -0.32 -27.91 -14.42
N ALA A 30 -1.09 -28.17 -13.38
CA ALA A 30 -1.49 -29.51 -12.95
C ALA A 30 -2.89 -29.48 -12.27
N PRO A 31 -3.97 -29.30 -13.02
CA PRO A 31 -5.33 -29.21 -12.49
C PRO A 31 -5.74 -30.43 -11.67
N GLU A 32 -5.27 -31.63 -12.06
CA GLU A 32 -5.58 -32.89 -11.39
C GLU A 32 -5.02 -32.94 -9.95
N ARG A 33 -3.83 -32.37 -9.69
CA ARG A 33 -3.22 -32.34 -8.35
C ARG A 33 -3.99 -31.43 -7.41
N ILE A 34 -4.42 -30.28 -7.88
CA ILE A 34 -5.21 -29.34 -7.09
C ILE A 34 -6.59 -29.89 -6.79
N PHE A 35 -7.20 -30.60 -7.74
CA PHE A 35 -8.51 -31.23 -7.57
C PHE A 35 -8.55 -32.25 -6.41
N GLN A 36 -7.40 -32.88 -6.08
CA GLN A 36 -7.28 -33.84 -5.00
C GLN A 36 -6.97 -33.20 -3.64
N MET A 37 -6.65 -31.91 -3.61
CA MET A 37 -6.32 -31.23 -2.34
C MET A 37 -7.56 -30.99 -1.48
N PRO A 38 -7.49 -31.23 -0.14
CA PRO A 38 -8.66 -31.07 0.75
C PRO A 38 -9.21 -29.63 0.75
N VAL A 39 -8.38 -28.64 0.54
CA VAL A 39 -8.77 -27.22 0.46
C VAL A 39 -9.61 -26.93 -0.77
N ALA A 40 -9.31 -27.58 -1.91
CA ALA A 40 -10.07 -27.42 -3.15
C ALA A 40 -11.44 -28.14 -3.09
N GLN A 41 -11.55 -29.20 -2.31
CA GLN A 41 -12.78 -30.01 -2.21
C GLN A 41 -13.99 -29.17 -1.75
N SER A 42 -13.82 -28.22 -0.85
CA SER A 42 -14.89 -27.33 -0.41
C SER A 42 -15.46 -26.49 -1.56
N VAL A 43 -14.58 -26.01 -2.42
CA VAL A 43 -14.96 -25.22 -3.62
C VAL A 43 -15.59 -26.11 -4.69
N ILE A 44 -15.04 -27.30 -4.90
CA ILE A 44 -15.53 -28.30 -5.85
C ILE A 44 -16.96 -28.74 -5.49
N GLN A 45 -17.21 -29.02 -4.21
CA GLN A 45 -18.54 -29.40 -3.72
C GLN A 45 -19.54 -28.25 -3.81
N ALA A 46 -19.13 -27.01 -3.49
CA ALA A 46 -19.99 -25.84 -3.56
C ALA A 46 -20.40 -25.51 -4.99
N LEU A 47 -19.50 -25.72 -5.96
CA LEU A 47 -19.73 -25.42 -7.38
C LEU A 47 -20.17 -26.67 -8.20
N LYS A 48 -20.29 -27.86 -7.58
CA LYS A 48 -20.65 -29.12 -8.21
C LYS A 48 -19.80 -29.44 -9.45
N LEU A 49 -18.48 -29.21 -9.35
CA LEU A 49 -17.57 -29.43 -10.46
C LEU A 49 -17.31 -30.92 -10.62
N THR A 50 -17.42 -31.44 -11.84
CA THR A 50 -17.24 -32.87 -12.17
C THR A 50 -15.91 -33.14 -12.85
N GLU A 51 -15.30 -32.12 -13.49
CA GLU A 51 -14.05 -32.26 -14.21
C GLU A 51 -12.97 -31.30 -13.66
N PRO A 52 -11.69 -31.73 -13.62
CA PRO A 52 -10.58 -30.88 -13.16
C PRO A 52 -10.42 -29.58 -13.98
N THR A 53 -10.73 -29.62 -15.27
CA THR A 53 -10.66 -28.48 -16.20
C THR A 53 -11.65 -27.36 -15.87
N GLN A 54 -12.80 -27.71 -15.27
CA GLN A 54 -13.82 -26.74 -14.85
C GLN A 54 -13.35 -25.86 -13.69
N LEU A 55 -12.32 -26.27 -12.96
CA LEU A 55 -11.73 -25.51 -11.84
C LEU A 55 -10.98 -24.24 -12.32
N LEU A 56 -10.54 -24.22 -13.57
CA LEU A 56 -9.83 -23.10 -14.16
C LEU A 56 -10.63 -21.79 -14.09
N LEU A 57 -11.90 -21.84 -14.46
CA LEU A 57 -12.74 -20.65 -14.54
C LEU A 57 -12.99 -19.99 -13.17
N PRO A 58 -13.46 -20.72 -12.13
CA PRO A 58 -13.67 -20.10 -10.81
C PRO A 58 -12.39 -19.60 -10.16
N ILE A 59 -11.26 -20.30 -10.27
CA ILE A 59 -9.99 -19.85 -9.73
C ILE A 59 -9.47 -18.61 -10.45
N THR A 60 -9.62 -18.56 -11.78
CA THR A 60 -9.27 -17.34 -12.55
C THR A 60 -10.12 -16.14 -12.11
N VAL A 61 -11.42 -16.32 -11.92
CA VAL A 61 -12.30 -15.24 -11.46
C VAL A 61 -11.89 -14.77 -10.06
N VAL A 62 -11.66 -15.68 -9.12
CA VAL A 62 -11.21 -15.35 -7.76
C VAL A 62 -9.87 -14.61 -7.79
N PHE A 63 -8.93 -15.07 -8.60
CA PHE A 63 -7.64 -14.41 -8.77
C PHE A 63 -7.78 -12.99 -9.32
N VAL A 64 -8.53 -12.80 -10.40
CA VAL A 64 -8.78 -11.49 -11.00
C VAL A 64 -9.45 -10.55 -10.00
N VAL A 65 -10.46 -11.03 -9.26
CA VAL A 65 -11.13 -10.23 -8.23
C VAL A 65 -10.15 -9.84 -7.12
N ALA A 66 -9.31 -10.75 -6.65
CA ALA A 66 -8.30 -10.46 -5.63
C ALA A 66 -7.31 -9.38 -6.10
N VAL A 67 -6.82 -9.46 -7.34
CA VAL A 67 -5.92 -8.45 -7.93
C VAL A 67 -6.62 -7.10 -8.06
N LEU A 68 -7.87 -7.08 -8.51
CA LEU A 68 -8.63 -5.84 -8.62
C LEU A 68 -8.88 -5.18 -7.26
N ILE A 69 -9.20 -5.96 -6.24
CA ILE A 69 -9.36 -5.46 -4.85
C ILE A 69 -8.03 -4.89 -4.34
N ALA A 70 -6.92 -5.61 -4.52
CA ALA A 70 -5.61 -5.12 -4.12
C ALA A 70 -5.24 -3.81 -4.83
N GLY A 71 -5.48 -3.71 -6.14
CA GLY A 71 -5.28 -2.49 -6.91
C GLY A 71 -6.16 -1.33 -6.45
N ALA A 72 -7.44 -1.57 -6.18
CA ALA A 72 -8.35 -0.56 -5.64
C ALA A 72 -7.91 -0.07 -4.26
N MET A 73 -7.49 -0.96 -3.37
CA MET A 73 -6.96 -0.61 -2.04
C MET A 73 -5.69 0.22 -2.16
N ARG A 74 -4.82 -0.10 -3.11
CA ARG A 74 -3.61 0.69 -3.41
C ARG A 74 -3.94 2.11 -3.85
N LEU A 75 -4.90 2.27 -4.76
CA LEU A 75 -5.37 3.59 -5.21
C LEU A 75 -5.99 4.40 -4.07
N LEU A 76 -6.79 3.75 -3.22
CA LEU A 76 -7.35 4.38 -2.02
C LEU A 76 -6.26 4.85 -1.05
N LEU A 77 -5.21 4.06 -0.84
CA LEU A 77 -4.08 4.43 -0.01
C LEU A 77 -3.32 5.64 -0.59
N LEU A 78 -3.06 5.64 -1.89
CA LEU A 78 -2.40 6.77 -2.58
C LEU A 78 -3.23 8.05 -2.44
N TRP A 79 -4.53 7.96 -2.69
CA TRP A 79 -5.44 9.10 -2.53
C TRP A 79 -5.50 9.59 -1.10
N GLY A 80 -5.63 8.68 -0.12
CA GLY A 80 -5.67 9.00 1.30
C GLY A 80 -4.38 9.66 1.80
N SER A 81 -3.22 9.16 1.36
CA SER A 81 -1.90 9.72 1.69
C SER A 81 -1.72 11.12 1.12
N ALA A 82 -2.11 11.33 -0.15
CA ALA A 82 -2.04 12.65 -0.78
C ALA A 82 -2.99 13.63 -0.06
N ARG A 83 -4.22 13.22 0.23
CA ARG A 83 -5.19 14.03 0.95
C ARG A 83 -4.71 14.43 2.34
N PHE A 84 -4.08 13.49 3.05
CA PHE A 84 -3.50 13.74 4.37
C PHE A 84 -2.38 14.77 4.31
N SER A 85 -1.40 14.58 3.41
CA SER A 85 -0.24 15.49 3.26
C SER A 85 -0.66 16.90 2.89
N LEU A 86 -1.63 17.04 1.96
CA LEU A 86 -2.17 18.33 1.54
C LEU A 86 -2.99 18.98 2.68
N GLY A 87 -3.76 18.20 3.44
CA GLY A 87 -4.52 18.71 4.59
C GLY A 87 -3.60 19.31 5.66
N VAL A 88 -2.55 18.58 6.04
CA VAL A 88 -1.55 19.08 6.99
C VAL A 88 -0.83 20.32 6.44
N GLY A 89 -0.52 20.35 5.15
CA GLY A 89 0.07 21.50 4.48
C GLY A 89 -0.83 22.74 4.52
N ALA A 90 -2.12 22.57 4.30
CA ALA A 90 -3.10 23.66 4.38
C ALA A 90 -3.20 24.23 5.80
N ASP A 91 -3.29 23.37 6.82
CA ASP A 91 -3.34 23.80 8.22
C ASP A 91 -2.06 24.53 8.62
N LEU A 92 -0.90 24.04 8.17
CA LEU A 92 0.39 24.69 8.41
C LEU A 92 0.44 26.07 7.72
N SER A 93 -0.05 26.18 6.49
CA SER A 93 -0.14 27.44 5.74
C SER A 93 -0.97 28.49 6.47
N ILE A 94 -2.15 28.10 6.92
CA ILE A 94 -3.05 28.98 7.68
C ILE A 94 -2.38 29.42 8.98
N SER A 95 -1.72 28.52 9.70
CA SER A 95 -1.04 28.82 10.95
C SER A 95 0.12 29.81 10.77
N VAL A 96 0.95 29.59 9.74
CA VAL A 96 2.07 30.48 9.42
C VAL A 96 1.56 31.85 8.96
N TYR A 97 0.55 31.88 8.08
CA TYR A 97 -0.04 33.13 7.60
C TYR A 97 -0.63 33.94 8.75
N ARG A 98 -1.42 33.31 9.64
CA ARG A 98 -1.97 33.95 10.81
C ARG A 98 -0.89 34.54 11.72
N ARG A 99 0.15 33.78 12.04
CA ARG A 99 1.28 34.26 12.84
C ARG A 99 2.04 35.42 12.20
N THR A 100 2.14 35.44 10.88
CA THR A 100 2.76 36.54 10.12
C THR A 100 1.92 37.80 10.23
N LEU A 101 0.61 37.71 10.10
CA LEU A 101 -0.30 38.89 10.21
C LEU A 101 -0.27 39.53 11.60
N TYR A 102 -0.11 38.74 12.66
CA TYR A 102 -0.08 39.24 14.05
C TYR A 102 1.33 39.71 14.50
N GLN A 103 2.31 39.83 13.59
CA GLN A 103 3.61 40.41 13.92
C GLN A 103 3.52 41.95 14.07
N SER A 104 4.45 42.54 14.86
CA SER A 104 4.51 43.98 15.06
C SER A 104 4.78 44.71 13.74
N TYR A 105 4.21 45.93 13.60
CA TYR A 105 4.36 46.79 12.43
C TYR A 105 5.80 47.03 12.01
N ALA A 106 6.69 47.20 12.99
CA ALA A 106 8.12 47.35 12.74
C ALA A 106 8.75 46.20 11.94
N LYS A 107 8.28 44.95 12.17
CA LYS A 107 8.76 43.79 11.42
C LYS A 107 8.18 43.73 10.00
N HIS A 108 6.97 44.25 9.83
CA HIS A 108 6.36 44.32 8.49
C HIS A 108 7.05 45.32 7.57
N CYS A 109 7.55 46.45 8.12
CA CYS A 109 8.23 47.47 7.32
C CYS A 109 9.65 47.05 6.86
N VAL A 110 10.31 46.16 7.59
CA VAL A 110 11.69 45.72 7.28
C VAL A 110 11.67 44.47 6.35
N ARG A 111 10.57 43.74 6.31
CA ARG A 111 10.51 42.45 5.61
C ARG A 111 9.96 42.62 4.19
N ASN A 112 10.68 42.08 3.20
CA ASN A 112 10.24 42.09 1.81
C ASN A 112 9.07 41.12 1.62
N SER A 113 8.01 41.57 0.94
CA SER A 113 6.83 40.75 0.61
C SER A 113 7.20 39.46 -0.12
N SER A 114 8.22 39.46 -0.97
CA SER A 114 8.73 38.28 -1.66
C SER A 114 9.26 37.21 -0.69
N GLU A 115 9.88 37.62 0.42
CA GLU A 115 10.38 36.71 1.45
C GLU A 115 9.25 36.00 2.19
N ILE A 116 8.15 36.70 2.44
CA ILE A 116 6.95 36.14 3.08
C ILE A 116 6.30 35.13 2.14
N ILE A 117 6.14 35.48 0.86
CA ILE A 117 5.55 34.58 -0.15
C ILE A 117 6.41 33.34 -0.31
N ASN A 118 7.73 33.47 -0.48
CA ASN A 118 8.66 32.33 -0.57
C ASN A 118 8.68 31.48 0.71
N GLY A 119 8.53 32.09 1.89
CA GLY A 119 8.43 31.38 3.16
C GLY A 119 7.17 30.51 3.23
N ILE A 120 6.04 31.02 2.75
CA ILE A 120 4.76 30.30 2.76
C ILE A 120 4.73 29.22 1.67
N THR A 121 5.11 29.55 0.45
CA THR A 121 5.02 28.60 -0.67
C THR A 121 6.16 27.58 -0.68
N GLY A 122 7.41 28.02 -0.54
CA GLY A 122 8.58 27.14 -0.66
C GLY A 122 8.79 26.25 0.58
N LYS A 123 8.81 26.85 1.78
CA LYS A 123 9.07 26.09 3.03
C LYS A 123 7.91 25.15 3.38
N ILE A 124 6.68 25.57 3.14
CA ILE A 124 5.51 24.70 3.37
C ILE A 124 5.45 23.61 2.32
N GLY A 125 5.77 23.91 1.05
CA GLY A 125 5.92 22.89 0.02
C GLY A 125 6.93 21.81 0.39
N GLY A 126 8.10 22.22 0.92
CA GLY A 126 9.09 21.30 1.47
C GLY A 126 8.56 20.44 2.62
N ALA A 127 7.80 21.03 3.55
CA ALA A 127 7.17 20.28 4.64
C ALA A 127 6.15 19.24 4.13
N ILE A 128 5.30 19.61 3.18
CA ILE A 128 4.34 18.68 2.54
C ILE A 128 5.07 17.50 1.91
N THR A 129 6.14 17.79 1.16
CA THR A 129 6.97 16.77 0.51
C THR A 129 7.62 15.85 1.55
N SER A 130 8.16 16.38 2.63
CA SER A 130 8.74 15.58 3.72
C SER A 130 7.69 14.67 4.38
N ILE A 131 6.49 15.17 4.65
CA ILE A 131 5.39 14.36 5.21
C ILE A 131 5.00 13.24 4.24
N SER A 132 4.92 13.55 2.95
CA SER A 132 4.63 12.54 1.91
C SER A 132 5.69 11.45 1.86
N PHE A 133 6.98 11.80 1.94
CA PHE A 133 8.07 10.82 2.00
C PHE A 133 8.00 9.94 3.25
N ILE A 134 7.78 10.53 4.42
CA ILE A 134 7.63 9.77 5.67
C ILE A 134 6.45 8.79 5.56
N THR A 135 5.31 9.24 5.05
CA THR A 135 4.13 8.40 4.85
C THR A 135 4.42 7.24 3.88
N THR A 136 5.16 7.51 2.81
CA THR A 136 5.58 6.49 1.84
C THR A 136 6.55 5.48 2.47
N ILE A 137 7.55 5.93 3.25
CA ILE A 137 8.49 5.05 3.94
C ILE A 137 7.77 4.14 4.92
N VAL A 138 6.84 4.68 5.72
CA VAL A 138 6.05 3.91 6.68
C VAL A 138 5.19 2.87 5.95
N SER A 139 4.50 3.26 4.88
CA SER A 139 3.68 2.35 4.07
C SER A 139 4.50 1.22 3.45
N SER A 140 5.64 1.57 2.85
CA SER A 140 6.55 0.57 2.24
C SER A 140 7.18 -0.35 3.28
N GLY A 141 7.49 0.17 4.48
CA GLY A 141 7.98 -0.62 5.60
C GLY A 141 6.96 -1.65 6.09
N ILE A 142 5.70 -1.22 6.26
CA ILE A 142 4.60 -2.14 6.64
C ILE A 142 4.42 -3.22 5.57
N MET A 143 4.43 -2.85 4.29
CA MET A 143 4.30 -3.79 3.18
C MET A 143 5.47 -4.78 3.14
N MET A 144 6.70 -4.30 3.31
CA MET A 144 7.89 -5.17 3.35
C MET A 144 7.80 -6.20 4.48
N ILE A 145 7.39 -5.78 5.68
CA ILE A 145 7.20 -6.66 6.83
C ILE A 145 6.10 -7.68 6.55
N ALA A 146 4.97 -7.27 5.96
CA ALA A 146 3.87 -8.15 5.62
C ALA A 146 4.28 -9.23 4.61
N ILE A 147 5.02 -8.85 3.56
CA ILE A 147 5.54 -9.79 2.56
C ILE A 147 6.57 -10.74 3.21
N LEU A 148 7.45 -10.23 4.08
CA LEU A 148 8.43 -11.04 4.78
C LEU A 148 7.76 -12.11 5.64
N ILE A 149 6.74 -11.73 6.42
CA ILE A 149 5.97 -12.67 7.25
C ILE A 149 5.29 -13.72 6.35
N ALA A 150 4.66 -13.29 5.25
CA ALA A 150 4.01 -14.21 4.33
C ALA A 150 5.01 -15.20 3.71
N LEU A 151 6.20 -14.74 3.30
CA LEU A 151 7.21 -15.59 2.70
C LEU A 151 7.81 -16.58 3.72
N LEU A 152 8.04 -16.13 4.97
CA LEU A 152 8.51 -16.99 6.04
C LEU A 152 7.53 -18.13 6.40
N THR A 153 6.23 -17.90 6.24
CA THR A 153 5.20 -18.93 6.49
C THR A 153 5.12 -19.97 5.38
N VAL A 154 5.50 -19.62 4.14
CA VAL A 154 5.45 -20.52 2.97
C VAL A 154 6.76 -21.30 2.82
N ASP A 155 7.88 -20.62 2.81
CA ASP A 155 9.21 -21.23 2.68
C ASP A 155 10.29 -20.36 3.34
N PRO A 156 10.72 -20.72 4.57
CA PRO A 156 11.69 -19.93 5.33
C PRO A 156 13.08 -19.89 4.67
N VAL A 157 13.45 -20.91 3.91
CA VAL A 157 14.77 -20.96 3.24
C VAL A 157 14.83 -19.95 2.09
N THR A 158 13.82 -19.93 1.25
CA THR A 158 13.69 -18.95 0.15
C THR A 158 13.61 -17.53 0.68
N ALA A 159 12.90 -17.31 1.79
CA ALA A 159 12.81 -16.02 2.45
C ALA A 159 14.18 -15.49 2.88
N LEU A 160 14.97 -16.32 3.58
CA LEU A 160 16.31 -15.94 4.05
C LEU A 160 17.28 -15.65 2.89
N ILE A 161 17.23 -16.43 1.82
CA ILE A 161 18.06 -16.20 0.63
C ILE A 161 17.68 -14.89 -0.06
N ALA A 162 16.40 -14.64 -0.26
CA ALA A 162 15.90 -13.43 -0.90
C ALA A 162 16.29 -12.17 -0.09
N PHE A 163 16.05 -12.14 1.22
CA PHE A 163 16.42 -11.01 2.05
C PHE A 163 17.92 -10.86 2.26
N GLY A 164 18.67 -11.96 2.35
CA GLY A 164 20.13 -11.94 2.43
C GLY A 164 20.75 -11.32 1.18
N SER A 165 20.22 -11.61 -0.01
CA SER A 165 20.69 -11.01 -1.26
C SER A 165 20.38 -9.52 -1.36
N PHE A 166 19.21 -9.06 -0.88
CA PHE A 166 18.86 -7.63 -0.85
C PHE A 166 19.67 -6.83 0.18
N GLY A 167 20.11 -7.45 1.28
CA GLY A 167 20.92 -6.79 2.31
C GLY A 167 22.41 -6.65 1.92
N LEU A 168 22.86 -7.29 0.85
CA LEU A 168 24.25 -7.28 0.35
C LEU A 168 24.48 -6.23 -0.77
N ILE A 169 23.44 -5.57 -1.26
CA ILE A 169 23.45 -4.50 -2.27
C ILE A 169 23.29 -3.13 -1.57
#